data_71cc6dc82687070a3914a6d61efef08d
#
_entry.id   71cc6dc82687070a3914a6d61efef08d
#
_cell.length_a   1.000
_cell.length_b   1.000
_cell.length_c   1.000
_cell.angle_alpha   90.00
_cell.angle_beta   90.00
_cell.angle_gamma   90.00
#
_symmetry.space_group_name_H-M   'P 1'
#
loop_
_entity.id
_entity.type
_entity.pdbx_description
1 polymer ?
#
loop_
_entity_poly.entity_id
_entity_poly.type
_entity_poly.pdbx_seq_one_letter_code
_entity_poly.pdbx_strand_id
1 'polypeptide(L)'
;MPEDLKVGVFICECGGNISDTVDIQKVKDSLNVEVVEQFVNLCSLNGRKIIRDAIFEHHLDRVVIAACSPISHEKTFQDYVQPLNPYLMDMANIREQCSWVHKDNDKATKKAITLINASIEKVKKSDAVSPIYCQTPSEVAVIGGGI
;
A
#
# COMPACT_ATOMS: atom_id res chain seq x y z
N MET A 1 12.81 -16.31 -11.62
CA MET A 1 11.85 -15.70 -10.66
C MET A 1 10.80 -16.75 -10.38
N PRO A 2 10.32 -16.95 -9.15
CA PRO A 2 9.21 -17.89 -8.90
C PRO A 2 8.00 -17.44 -9.71
N GLU A 3 7.46 -18.31 -10.55
CA GLU A 3 6.37 -18.02 -11.48
C GLU A 3 4.98 -17.84 -10.82
N ASP A 4 4.85 -18.12 -9.51
CA ASP A 4 3.57 -18.14 -8.79
C ASP A 4 3.56 -17.28 -7.51
N LEU A 5 4.05 -16.04 -7.58
CA LEU A 5 3.94 -15.14 -6.43
C LEU A 5 2.50 -14.69 -6.20
N LYS A 6 1.96 -14.99 -5.02
CA LYS A 6 0.63 -14.57 -4.60
C LYS A 6 0.64 -13.12 -4.15
N VAL A 7 0.00 -12.24 -4.92
CA VAL A 7 -0.08 -10.80 -4.65
C VAL A 7 -1.47 -10.45 -4.15
N GLY A 8 -1.56 -9.74 -3.04
CA GLY A 8 -2.78 -9.12 -2.56
C GLY A 8 -2.77 -7.61 -2.82
N VAL A 9 -3.87 -7.07 -3.32
CA VAL A 9 -4.09 -5.63 -3.50
C VAL A 9 -5.20 -5.16 -2.58
N PHE A 10 -4.92 -4.15 -1.77
CA PHE A 10 -5.87 -3.56 -0.84
C PHE A 10 -6.14 -2.11 -1.22
N ILE A 11 -7.40 -1.80 -1.55
CA ILE A 11 -7.81 -0.49 -2.06
C ILE A 11 -8.52 0.29 -0.96
N CYS A 12 -8.03 1.48 -0.67
CA CYS A 12 -8.64 2.40 0.28
C CYS A 12 -9.64 3.32 -0.43
N GLU A 13 -10.85 3.44 0.11
CA GLU A 13 -11.82 4.45 -0.36
C GLU A 13 -11.46 5.85 0.16
N CYS A 14 -10.69 5.91 1.25
CA CYS A 14 -10.24 7.13 1.93
C CYS A 14 -11.41 8.05 2.34
N GLY A 15 -12.51 7.43 2.86
CA GLY A 15 -13.71 8.15 3.26
C GLY A 15 -14.35 8.98 2.13
N GLY A 16 -14.31 8.49 0.89
CA GLY A 16 -14.79 9.18 -0.30
C GLY A 16 -13.70 9.89 -1.11
N ASN A 17 -12.58 10.31 -0.49
CA ASN A 17 -11.53 11.03 -1.22
C ASN A 17 -10.95 10.29 -2.44
N ILE A 18 -11.09 8.99 -2.48
CA ILE A 18 -10.68 8.15 -3.62
C ILE A 18 -11.93 7.67 -4.37
N SER A 19 -12.88 7.05 -3.67
CA SER A 19 -14.05 6.41 -4.27
C SER A 19 -15.02 7.36 -4.99
N ASP A 20 -15.05 8.65 -4.62
CA ASP A 20 -15.89 9.63 -5.30
C ASP A 20 -15.40 9.97 -6.72
N THR A 21 -14.14 9.63 -7.03
CA THR A 21 -13.50 9.95 -8.31
C THR A 21 -13.04 8.71 -9.06
N VAL A 22 -12.59 7.67 -8.33
CA VAL A 22 -12.09 6.41 -8.89
C VAL A 22 -13.16 5.35 -8.77
N ASP A 23 -13.56 4.75 -9.89
CA ASP A 23 -14.45 3.59 -9.93
C ASP A 23 -13.69 2.35 -9.43
N ILE A 24 -13.82 2.08 -8.13
CA ILE A 24 -13.10 1.00 -7.46
C ILE A 24 -13.50 -0.37 -8.01
N GLN A 25 -14.77 -0.56 -8.44
CA GLN A 25 -15.19 -1.82 -9.01
C GLN A 25 -14.48 -2.09 -10.35
N LYS A 26 -14.39 -1.09 -11.23
CA LYS A 26 -13.62 -1.22 -12.48
C LYS A 26 -12.14 -1.49 -12.21
N VAL A 27 -11.56 -0.89 -11.16
CA VAL A 27 -10.18 -1.18 -10.75
C VAL A 27 -10.06 -2.66 -10.37
N LYS A 28 -10.93 -3.16 -9.49
CA LYS A 28 -10.92 -4.57 -9.04
C LYS A 28 -11.02 -5.53 -10.22
N ASP A 29 -11.95 -5.28 -11.13
CA ASP A 29 -12.21 -6.15 -12.31
C ASP A 29 -11.04 -6.17 -13.31
N SER A 30 -10.16 -5.16 -13.25
CA SER A 30 -9.00 -5.04 -14.14
C SER A 30 -7.72 -5.69 -13.61
N LEU A 31 -7.69 -6.09 -12.34
CA LEU A 31 -6.49 -6.62 -11.70
C LEU A 31 -6.47 -8.16 -11.76
N ASN A 32 -5.34 -8.72 -12.18
CA ASN A 32 -5.11 -10.17 -12.20
C ASN A 32 -4.11 -10.54 -11.09
N VAL A 33 -4.63 -10.67 -9.87
CA VAL A 33 -3.88 -11.01 -8.67
C VAL A 33 -4.70 -11.96 -7.79
N GLU A 34 -4.07 -12.57 -6.77
CA GLU A 34 -4.72 -13.56 -5.90
C GLU A 34 -5.90 -12.98 -5.11
N VAL A 35 -5.75 -11.77 -4.57
CA VAL A 35 -6.76 -11.12 -3.73
C VAL A 35 -6.86 -9.65 -4.07
N VAL A 36 -8.09 -9.14 -4.19
CA VAL A 36 -8.37 -7.69 -4.25
C VAL A 36 -9.46 -7.36 -3.25
N GLU A 37 -9.09 -6.66 -2.19
CA GLU A 37 -10.00 -6.19 -1.15
C GLU A 37 -10.12 -4.67 -1.17
N GLN A 38 -11.28 -4.16 -0.75
CA GLN A 38 -11.49 -2.72 -0.56
C GLN A 38 -12.00 -2.42 0.85
N PHE A 39 -11.65 -1.27 1.38
CA PHE A 39 -12.16 -0.83 2.66
C PHE A 39 -12.20 0.69 2.76
N VAL A 40 -13.17 1.21 3.52
CA VAL A 40 -13.39 2.67 3.65
C VAL A 40 -12.13 3.40 4.13
N ASN A 41 -11.43 2.86 5.14
CA ASN A 41 -10.22 3.44 5.71
C ASN A 41 -9.22 2.34 6.08
N LEU A 42 -8.35 1.94 5.15
CA LEU A 42 -7.36 0.89 5.39
C LEU A 42 -6.38 1.21 6.53
N CYS A 43 -6.09 2.50 6.77
CA CYS A 43 -5.22 2.93 7.88
C CYS A 43 -5.86 2.77 9.27
N SER A 44 -7.18 2.52 9.36
CA SER A 44 -7.87 2.22 10.62
C SER A 44 -7.45 0.86 11.19
N LEU A 45 -7.74 0.61 12.47
CA LEU A 45 -7.47 -0.69 13.10
C LEU A 45 -8.16 -1.85 12.35
N ASN A 46 -9.42 -1.65 11.95
CA ASN A 46 -10.17 -2.67 11.21
C ASN A 46 -9.58 -2.89 9.79
N GLY A 47 -9.24 -1.81 9.07
CA GLY A 47 -8.63 -1.92 7.74
C GLY A 47 -7.30 -2.66 7.77
N ARG A 48 -6.45 -2.37 8.76
CA ARG A 48 -5.17 -3.07 8.95
C ARG A 48 -5.35 -4.55 9.32
N LYS A 49 -6.41 -4.86 10.11
CA LYS A 49 -6.75 -6.24 10.42
C LYS A 49 -7.14 -7.03 9.16
N ILE A 50 -7.94 -6.44 8.27
CA ILE A 50 -8.32 -7.06 7.00
C ILE A 50 -7.07 -7.44 6.19
N ILE A 51 -6.11 -6.53 6.07
CA ILE A 51 -4.85 -6.80 5.35
C ILE A 51 -4.11 -7.99 5.96
N ARG A 52 -3.94 -7.98 7.28
CA ARG A 52 -3.22 -9.06 7.98
C ARG A 52 -3.93 -10.39 7.88
N ASP A 53 -5.25 -10.41 8.07
CA ASP A 53 -6.05 -11.63 8.01
C ASP A 53 -5.97 -12.23 6.59
N ALA A 54 -6.06 -11.41 5.53
CA ALA A 54 -5.91 -11.86 4.15
C ALA A 54 -4.51 -12.40 3.84
N ILE A 55 -3.44 -11.81 4.40
CA ILE A 55 -2.07 -12.34 4.24
C ILE A 55 -2.00 -13.79 4.75
N PHE A 56 -2.59 -14.07 5.90
CA PHE A 56 -2.61 -15.42 6.47
C PHE A 56 -3.53 -16.37 5.70
N GLU A 57 -4.75 -15.94 5.39
CA GLU A 57 -5.78 -16.78 4.77
C GLU A 57 -5.39 -17.21 3.35
N HIS A 58 -4.84 -16.30 2.57
CA HIS A 58 -4.47 -16.56 1.18
C HIS A 58 -2.98 -16.89 0.99
N HIS A 59 -2.20 -16.90 2.07
CA HIS A 59 -0.75 -17.12 2.02
C HIS A 59 -0.06 -16.18 1.04
N LEU A 60 -0.30 -14.86 1.18
CA LEU A 60 0.23 -13.86 0.28
C LEU A 60 1.74 -13.69 0.45
N ASP A 61 2.45 -13.63 -0.68
CA ASP A 61 3.89 -13.37 -0.75
C ASP A 61 4.21 -11.88 -0.86
N ARG A 62 3.28 -11.10 -1.42
CA ARG A 62 3.44 -9.67 -1.73
C ARG A 62 2.14 -8.91 -1.46
N VAL A 63 2.29 -7.65 -1.08
CA VAL A 63 1.14 -6.78 -0.77
C VAL A 63 1.29 -5.43 -1.48
N VAL A 64 0.22 -4.96 -2.09
CA VAL A 64 0.09 -3.60 -2.61
C VAL A 64 -1.05 -2.88 -1.89
N ILE A 65 -0.73 -1.73 -1.32
CA ILE A 65 -1.70 -0.85 -0.68
C ILE A 65 -2.01 0.31 -1.63
N ALA A 66 -3.17 0.28 -2.26
CA ALA A 66 -3.65 1.37 -3.13
C ALA A 66 -4.43 2.39 -2.28
N ALA A 67 -3.77 3.47 -1.88
CA ALA A 67 -4.30 4.42 -0.89
C ALA A 67 -3.75 5.84 -1.10
N CYS A 68 -3.59 6.59 -0.02
CA CYS A 68 -2.94 7.89 0.04
C CYS A 68 -1.40 7.78 -0.12
N SER A 69 -0.73 8.92 0.03
CA SER A 69 0.73 9.01 -0.07
C SER A 69 1.44 8.08 0.92
N PRO A 70 2.49 7.35 0.49
CA PRO A 70 3.38 6.60 1.38
C PRO A 70 3.92 7.43 2.53
N ILE A 71 4.24 8.71 2.30
CA ILE A 71 4.74 9.65 3.33
C ILE A 71 3.82 9.68 4.56
N SER A 72 2.50 9.50 4.36
CA SER A 72 1.53 9.56 5.46
C SER A 72 1.45 8.26 6.26
N HIS A 73 1.50 7.10 5.61
CA HIS A 73 1.10 5.85 6.23
C HIS A 73 1.96 4.62 5.89
N GLU A 74 3.06 4.76 5.15
CA GLU A 74 3.90 3.60 4.80
C GLU A 74 4.33 2.83 6.05
N LYS A 75 4.88 3.53 7.04
CA LYS A 75 5.29 2.92 8.31
C LYS A 75 4.13 2.22 9.02
N THR A 76 2.94 2.84 8.98
CA THR A 76 1.73 2.25 9.58
C THR A 76 1.41 0.88 8.96
N PHE A 77 1.49 0.76 7.63
CA PHE A 77 1.21 -0.50 6.95
C PHE A 77 2.34 -1.50 7.11
N GLN A 78 3.60 -1.07 7.04
CA GLN A 78 4.77 -1.92 7.28
C GLN A 78 4.72 -2.63 8.63
N ASP A 79 4.24 -1.96 9.68
CA ASP A 79 4.10 -2.53 11.01
C ASP A 79 2.98 -3.60 11.09
N TYR A 80 2.03 -3.59 10.16
CA TYR A 80 0.86 -4.48 10.17
C TYR A 80 0.88 -5.60 9.13
N VAL A 81 1.75 -5.57 8.14
CA VAL A 81 1.88 -6.66 7.17
C VAL A 81 2.62 -7.88 7.73
N GLN A 82 3.13 -7.81 8.94
CA GLN A 82 3.77 -8.94 9.60
C GLN A 82 2.83 -10.16 9.69
N PRO A 83 3.31 -11.39 9.44
CA PRO A 83 4.73 -11.79 9.40
C PRO A 83 5.44 -11.58 8.06
N LEU A 84 4.78 -11.01 7.06
CA LEU A 84 5.44 -10.66 5.81
C LEU A 84 6.56 -9.64 6.06
N ASN A 85 7.69 -9.78 5.36
CA ASN A 85 8.75 -8.78 5.43
C ASN A 85 8.20 -7.42 4.96
N PRO A 86 8.38 -6.32 5.71
CA PRO A 86 7.76 -5.03 5.39
C PRO A 86 8.19 -4.44 4.03
N TYR A 87 9.30 -4.88 3.47
CA TYR A 87 9.79 -4.47 2.15
C TYR A 87 9.20 -5.29 0.99
N LEU A 88 8.39 -6.30 1.29
CA LEU A 88 7.57 -7.03 0.32
C LEU A 88 6.17 -6.41 0.16
N MET A 89 6.03 -5.18 0.61
CA MET A 89 4.87 -4.32 0.44
C MET A 89 5.25 -3.07 -0.37
N ASP A 90 4.34 -2.60 -1.21
CA ASP A 90 4.45 -1.29 -1.88
C ASP A 90 3.14 -0.50 -1.77
N MET A 91 3.22 0.82 -1.87
CA MET A 91 2.05 1.70 -1.84
C MET A 91 1.84 2.43 -3.17
N ALA A 92 0.71 2.17 -3.80
CA ALA A 92 0.23 2.94 -4.95
C ALA A 92 -0.52 4.19 -4.47
N ASN A 93 0.02 5.38 -4.71
CA ASN A 93 -0.63 6.63 -4.36
C ASN A 93 -1.75 6.97 -5.36
N ILE A 94 -2.97 6.54 -5.04
CA ILE A 94 -4.16 6.80 -5.87
C ILE A 94 -5.04 7.94 -5.33
N ARG A 95 -4.60 8.64 -4.29
CA ARG A 95 -5.26 9.86 -3.79
C ARG A 95 -4.58 11.11 -4.33
N GLU A 96 -3.41 11.47 -3.83
CA GLU A 96 -2.72 12.71 -4.19
C GLU A 96 -2.25 12.74 -5.64
N GLN A 97 -1.83 11.60 -6.18
CA GLN A 97 -1.36 11.49 -7.57
C GLN A 97 -2.44 11.09 -8.57
N CYS A 98 -3.67 10.82 -8.10
CA CYS A 98 -4.76 10.36 -8.95
C CYS A 98 -6.08 11.09 -8.66
N SER A 99 -6.82 10.73 -7.60
CA SER A 99 -8.18 11.23 -7.38
C SER A 99 -8.23 12.75 -7.17
N TRP A 100 -7.25 13.34 -6.52
CA TRP A 100 -7.21 14.79 -6.27
C TRP A 100 -6.85 15.63 -7.49
N VAL A 101 -6.13 15.06 -8.44
CA VAL A 101 -5.63 15.80 -9.63
C VAL A 101 -6.43 15.53 -10.90
N HIS A 102 -7.39 14.61 -10.86
CA HIS A 102 -8.28 14.31 -11.99
C HIS A 102 -9.72 14.66 -11.64
N LYS A 103 -10.38 15.42 -12.54
CA LYS A 103 -11.82 15.75 -12.44
C LYS A 103 -12.69 14.77 -13.23
N ASP A 104 -12.09 14.00 -14.11
CA ASP A 104 -12.74 13.05 -15.00
C ASP A 104 -12.57 11.65 -14.40
N ASN A 105 -13.68 11.01 -14.01
CA ASN A 105 -13.67 9.74 -13.31
C ASN A 105 -13.07 8.60 -14.16
N ASP A 106 -13.30 8.60 -15.48
CA ASP A 106 -12.73 7.57 -16.36
C ASP A 106 -11.21 7.70 -16.46
N LYS A 107 -10.71 8.94 -16.54
CA LYS A 107 -9.26 9.19 -16.53
C LYS A 107 -8.63 8.86 -15.19
N ALA A 108 -9.29 9.22 -14.08
CA ALA A 108 -8.86 8.88 -12.75
C ALA A 108 -8.78 7.37 -12.57
N THR A 109 -9.82 6.64 -12.96
CA THR A 109 -9.87 5.18 -12.87
C THR A 109 -8.76 4.51 -13.68
N LYS A 110 -8.55 4.93 -14.93
CA LYS A 110 -7.44 4.43 -15.76
C LYS A 110 -6.07 4.73 -15.14
N LYS A 111 -5.90 5.91 -14.57
CA LYS A 111 -4.66 6.29 -13.89
C LYS A 111 -4.43 5.44 -12.64
N ALA A 112 -5.48 5.20 -11.83
CA ALA A 112 -5.39 4.35 -10.65
C ALA A 112 -4.95 2.93 -11.02
N ILE A 113 -5.56 2.34 -12.05
CA ILE A 113 -5.19 1.01 -12.59
C ILE A 113 -3.70 1.00 -12.99
N THR A 114 -3.22 2.04 -13.69
CA THR A 114 -1.82 2.14 -14.10
C THR A 114 -0.87 2.18 -12.91
N LEU A 115 -1.19 2.99 -11.89
CA LEU A 115 -0.36 3.13 -10.67
C LEU A 115 -0.33 1.82 -9.87
N ILE A 116 -1.48 1.15 -9.73
CA ILE A 116 -1.57 -0.11 -9.02
C ILE A 116 -0.78 -1.20 -9.75
N ASN A 117 -0.92 -1.32 -11.06
CA ASN A 117 -0.15 -2.30 -11.85
C ASN A 117 1.37 -2.03 -11.77
N ALA A 118 1.79 -0.77 -11.78
CA ALA A 118 3.20 -0.42 -11.60
C ALA A 118 3.72 -0.87 -10.21
N SER A 119 2.92 -0.69 -9.15
CA SER A 119 3.25 -1.18 -7.81
C SER A 119 3.26 -2.71 -7.73
N ILE A 120 2.33 -3.40 -8.40
CA ILE A 120 2.33 -4.87 -8.50
C ILE A 120 3.63 -5.36 -9.14
N GLU A 121 4.03 -4.78 -10.26
CA GLU A 121 5.27 -5.17 -10.95
C GLU A 121 6.53 -4.81 -10.14
N LYS A 122 6.50 -3.72 -9.39
CA LYS A 122 7.57 -3.34 -8.48
C LYS A 122 7.71 -4.35 -7.34
N VAL A 123 6.61 -4.65 -6.64
CA VAL A 123 6.65 -5.53 -5.47
C VAL A 123 7.00 -6.97 -5.82
N LYS A 124 6.64 -7.45 -7.01
CA LYS A 124 7.06 -8.77 -7.53
C LYS A 124 8.59 -8.90 -7.66
N LYS A 125 9.27 -7.77 -7.90
CA LYS A 125 10.74 -7.69 -8.08
C LYS A 125 11.47 -7.30 -6.79
N SER A 126 10.75 -7.03 -5.72
CA SER A 126 11.34 -6.65 -4.44
C SER A 126 11.84 -7.88 -3.70
N ASP A 127 12.98 -7.72 -3.02
CA ASP A 127 13.56 -8.73 -2.15
C ASP A 127 13.32 -8.39 -0.68
N ALA A 128 13.24 -9.43 0.14
CA ALA A 128 13.16 -9.25 1.59
C ALA A 128 14.46 -8.64 2.13
N VAL A 129 14.34 -7.58 2.91
CA VAL A 129 15.49 -6.91 3.53
C VAL A 129 15.64 -7.34 4.97
N SER A 130 16.84 -7.78 5.34
CA SER A 130 17.19 -8.09 6.72
C SER A 130 17.61 -6.82 7.46
N PRO A 131 17.16 -6.62 8.72
CA PRO A 131 17.58 -5.47 9.50
C PRO A 131 19.08 -5.51 9.79
N ILE A 132 19.73 -4.36 9.68
CA ILE A 132 21.11 -4.16 10.10
C ILE A 132 21.08 -3.52 11.48
N TYR A 133 21.66 -4.20 12.47
CA TYR A 133 21.76 -3.69 13.83
C TYR A 133 23.10 -2.99 14.01
N CYS A 134 23.06 -1.69 14.32
CA CYS A 134 24.24 -0.89 14.66
C CYS A 134 24.17 -0.53 16.13
N GLN A 135 25.34 -0.54 16.80
CA GLN A 135 25.45 0.09 18.11
C GLN A 135 25.44 1.61 17.91
N THR A 136 24.49 2.28 18.53
CA THR A 136 24.42 3.74 18.53
C THR A 136 25.01 4.28 19.83
N PRO A 137 25.73 5.43 19.78
CA PRO A 137 26.15 6.12 21.00
C PRO A 137 24.93 6.48 21.86
N SER A 138 25.07 6.42 23.17
CA SER A 138 24.03 6.85 24.11
C SER A 138 23.94 8.37 24.26
N GLU A 139 24.80 9.10 23.56
CA GLU A 139 24.89 10.55 23.61
C GLU A 139 24.08 11.20 22.50
N VAL A 140 23.35 12.25 22.85
CA VAL A 140 22.55 13.05 21.91
C VAL A 140 23.06 14.50 21.96
N ALA A 141 23.42 15.00 20.79
CA ALA A 141 23.71 16.43 20.62
C ALA A 141 22.45 17.14 20.12
N VAL A 142 22.01 18.19 20.82
CA VAL A 142 20.92 19.06 20.39
C VAL A 142 21.52 20.37 19.89
N ILE A 143 21.34 20.64 18.60
CA ILE A 143 21.74 21.90 17.96
C ILE A 143 20.49 22.73 17.70
N GLY A 144 20.38 23.88 18.35
CA GLY A 144 19.18 24.70 18.35
C GLY A 144 18.35 24.49 19.61
N GLY A 145 17.13 24.87 19.63
CA GLY A 145 16.25 24.78 20.81
C GLY A 145 15.95 26.12 21.44
N GLY A 146 16.26 27.23 20.72
CA GLY A 146 15.78 28.57 21.06
C GLY A 146 14.27 28.71 20.74
N ILE A 147 13.62 29.64 21.41
CA ILE A 147 12.20 30.00 21.20
C ILE A 147 12.08 30.80 19.91
#